data_a933b47e4179c9d594c9a9a426e29578
#
_entry.id   a933b47e4179c9d594c9a9a426e29578
#
_cell.length_a   1.000
_cell.length_b   1.000
_cell.length_c   1.000
_cell.angle_alpha   90.00
_cell.angle_beta   90.00
_cell.angle_gamma   90.00
#
_symmetry.space_group_name_H-M   'P 1'
#
loop_
_entity.id
_entity.type
_entity.pdbx_description
1 polymer ?
#
loop_
_entity_poly.entity_id
_entity_poly.type
_entity_poly.pdbx_seq_one_letter_code
_entity_poly.pdbx_strand_id
1 'polypeptide(L)'
;TNTNNDCGEHAICSSYGIEGYGILCSCEDAFEGSTTANAPTTCTERTCVGVDCGPGATCTNGTSDEDGYVCRCDDAYHKDEAWNGERLTCIERTCDMTGFFPDSTCGDNAVCVDLTSGEGVRCECPDAFSGTAVQNGRISCLEKSCTNVTCSEGATCSEGSMNDGYVCRCGD
;
A
#
# COMPACT_ATOMS: atom_id res chain seq x y z
N THR A 1 30.76 -28.09 18.24
CA THR A 1 30.26 -26.75 17.88
C THR A 1 31.44 -25.91 17.44
N ASN A 2 31.74 -25.93 16.16
CA ASN A 2 32.75 -25.07 15.57
C ASN A 2 32.16 -23.65 15.48
N THR A 3 32.63 -22.74 16.33
CA THR A 3 32.17 -21.35 16.44
C THR A 3 32.95 -20.38 15.52
N ASN A 4 33.72 -20.90 14.60
CA ASN A 4 34.33 -20.09 13.55
C ASN A 4 33.35 -20.02 12.36
N ASN A 5 32.69 -18.91 12.21
CA ASN A 5 31.91 -18.61 11.01
C ASN A 5 32.89 -18.29 9.86
N ASP A 6 33.45 -19.34 9.28
CA ASP A 6 34.39 -19.23 8.15
C ASP A 6 33.68 -18.86 6.82
N CYS A 7 32.36 -18.61 6.86
CA CYS A 7 31.55 -18.31 5.68
C CYS A 7 31.65 -16.85 5.22
N GLY A 8 32.10 -15.93 6.03
CA GLY A 8 32.15 -14.49 5.73
C GLY A 8 31.07 -13.70 6.45
N GLU A 9 31.09 -12.36 6.24
CA GLU A 9 30.13 -11.43 6.82
C GLU A 9 28.77 -11.60 6.12
N HIS A 10 27.68 -11.55 6.91
CA HIS A 10 26.31 -11.75 6.44
C HIS A 10 26.06 -13.10 5.75
N ALA A 11 26.81 -14.12 6.13
CA ALA A 11 26.63 -15.45 5.61
C ALA A 11 26.25 -16.45 6.70
N ILE A 12 25.36 -17.38 6.33
CA ILE A 12 24.91 -18.49 7.16
C ILE A 12 25.71 -19.72 6.80
N CYS A 13 26.25 -20.41 7.81
CA CYS A 13 26.93 -21.67 7.65
C CYS A 13 25.98 -22.82 7.96
N SER A 14 25.84 -23.76 7.02
CA SER A 14 25.14 -25.02 7.19
C SER A 14 26.07 -26.19 6.88
N SER A 15 25.91 -27.28 7.62
CA SER A 15 26.63 -28.52 7.32
C SER A 15 25.92 -29.31 6.25
N TYR A 16 26.66 -29.90 5.30
CA TYR A 16 26.09 -30.78 4.30
C TYR A 16 26.87 -32.12 4.24
N GLY A 17 26.22 -33.14 3.69
CA GLY A 17 26.78 -34.51 3.57
C GLY A 17 26.34 -35.44 4.69
N ILE A 18 26.49 -36.77 4.43
CA ILE A 18 25.94 -37.85 5.27
C ILE A 18 26.62 -37.97 6.65
N GLU A 19 27.74 -37.31 6.87
CA GLU A 19 28.45 -37.28 8.15
C GLU A 19 28.89 -35.85 8.57
N GLY A 20 28.37 -34.79 7.94
CA GLY A 20 28.65 -33.40 8.31
C GLY A 20 30.07 -32.93 7.96
N TYR A 21 30.71 -33.55 6.96
CA TYR A 21 32.09 -33.21 6.58
C TYR A 21 32.24 -31.96 5.70
N GLY A 22 31.15 -31.33 5.29
CA GLY A 22 31.19 -30.11 4.46
C GLY A 22 30.47 -28.94 5.09
N ILE A 23 30.95 -27.75 4.83
CA ILE A 23 30.32 -26.49 5.17
C ILE A 23 29.73 -25.87 3.89
N LEU A 24 28.47 -25.47 3.92
CA LEU A 24 27.82 -24.72 2.87
C LEU A 24 27.60 -23.31 3.39
N CYS A 25 28.13 -22.33 2.68
CA CYS A 25 27.95 -20.92 2.98
C CYS A 25 26.90 -20.32 2.04
N SER A 26 25.85 -19.74 2.59
CA SER A 26 24.81 -19.00 1.87
C SER A 26 24.62 -17.65 2.52
N CYS A 27 24.21 -16.66 1.75
CA CYS A 27 23.90 -15.34 2.32
C CYS A 27 22.61 -15.35 3.12
N GLU A 28 22.52 -14.48 4.13
CA GLU A 28 21.30 -14.13 4.86
C GLU A 28 20.25 -13.54 3.90
N ASP A 29 18.98 -13.54 4.29
CA ASP A 29 17.84 -13.21 3.40
C ASP A 29 17.94 -11.80 2.79
N ALA A 30 18.46 -10.81 3.51
CA ALA A 30 18.65 -9.45 3.02
C ALA A 30 19.85 -9.28 2.07
N PHE A 31 20.64 -10.33 1.89
CA PHE A 31 21.88 -10.29 1.12
C PHE A 31 21.84 -11.27 -0.06
N GLU A 32 22.62 -10.95 -1.09
CA GLU A 32 22.78 -11.80 -2.26
C GLU A 32 24.23 -12.17 -2.48
N GLY A 33 24.46 -13.35 -2.99
CA GLY A 33 25.78 -13.89 -3.29
C GLY A 33 25.71 -15.35 -3.72
N SER A 34 26.82 -15.87 -4.18
CA SER A 34 26.89 -17.27 -4.61
C SER A 34 27.03 -18.18 -3.39
N THR A 35 26.20 -19.23 -3.32
CA THR A 35 26.40 -20.29 -2.34
C THR A 35 27.70 -21.02 -2.63
N THR A 36 28.57 -21.12 -1.62
CA THR A 36 29.89 -21.76 -1.76
C THR A 36 30.02 -22.95 -0.80
N ALA A 37 30.75 -23.97 -1.25
CA ALA A 37 31.04 -25.15 -0.44
C ALA A 37 32.48 -25.08 0.07
N ASN A 38 32.65 -25.23 1.38
CA ASN A 38 33.95 -25.23 2.07
C ASN A 38 34.85 -24.00 1.77
N ALA A 39 34.21 -22.86 1.49
CA ALA A 39 34.89 -21.59 1.23
C ALA A 39 34.01 -20.41 1.68
N PRO A 40 34.60 -19.28 2.10
CA PRO A 40 33.85 -18.08 2.39
C PRO A 40 33.07 -17.60 1.15
N THR A 41 31.89 -17.02 1.39
CA THR A 41 31.11 -16.32 0.34
C THR A 41 31.13 -14.82 0.58
N THR A 42 30.99 -14.05 -0.49
CA THR A 42 30.83 -12.61 -0.41
C THR A 42 29.34 -12.31 -0.54
N CYS A 43 28.77 -11.74 0.50
CA CYS A 43 27.37 -11.35 0.54
C CYS A 43 27.28 -9.83 0.40
N THR A 44 26.47 -9.37 -0.56
CA THR A 44 26.20 -7.96 -0.78
C THR A 44 24.75 -7.67 -0.45
N GLU A 45 24.48 -6.55 0.18
CA GLU A 45 23.13 -6.14 0.54
C GLU A 45 22.24 -6.05 -0.71
N ARG A 46 21.05 -6.64 -0.63
CA ARG A 46 20.03 -6.50 -1.67
C ARG A 46 19.46 -5.10 -1.62
N THR A 47 19.55 -4.40 -2.72
CA THR A 47 19.02 -3.05 -2.87
C THR A 47 18.07 -2.97 -4.06
N CYS A 48 17.35 -1.87 -4.19
CA CYS A 48 16.50 -1.61 -5.34
C CYS A 48 17.23 -1.43 -6.67
N VAL A 49 18.57 -1.45 -6.68
CA VAL A 49 19.36 -1.26 -7.90
C VAL A 49 19.13 -2.41 -8.87
N GLY A 50 18.50 -2.11 -10.02
CA GLY A 50 18.19 -3.12 -11.04
C GLY A 50 16.97 -4.00 -10.75
N VAL A 51 16.24 -3.74 -9.68
CA VAL A 51 15.01 -4.47 -9.34
C VAL A 51 13.82 -3.90 -10.11
N ASP A 52 13.13 -4.77 -10.83
CA ASP A 52 11.85 -4.47 -11.48
C ASP A 52 10.72 -5.10 -10.65
N CYS A 53 10.02 -4.29 -9.88
CA CYS A 53 8.89 -4.72 -9.07
C CYS A 53 7.62 -5.02 -9.89
N GLY A 54 7.58 -4.64 -11.15
CA GLY A 54 6.42 -4.76 -12.02
C GLY A 54 5.63 -3.45 -12.15
N PRO A 55 4.63 -3.42 -13.06
CA PRO A 55 3.81 -2.24 -13.30
C PRO A 55 3.07 -1.79 -12.04
N GLY A 56 3.04 -0.50 -11.77
CA GLY A 56 2.33 0.09 -10.63
C GLY A 56 2.93 -0.25 -9.27
N ALA A 57 4.20 -0.66 -9.23
CA ALA A 57 4.93 -0.96 -8.01
C ALA A 57 6.24 -0.21 -7.92
N THR A 58 6.55 0.26 -6.74
CA THR A 58 7.81 0.94 -6.41
C THR A 58 8.63 0.07 -5.48
N CYS A 59 9.95 0.01 -5.74
CA CYS A 59 10.93 -0.62 -4.87
C CYS A 59 11.39 0.38 -3.81
N THR A 60 11.45 -0.05 -2.56
CA THR A 60 12.06 0.67 -1.45
C THR A 60 13.12 -0.21 -0.79
N ASN A 61 14.30 0.36 -0.49
CA ASN A 61 15.30 -0.33 0.31
C ASN A 61 14.72 -0.62 1.70
N GLY A 62 14.96 -1.82 2.19
CA GLY A 62 14.57 -2.24 3.54
C GLY A 62 15.25 -1.39 4.60
N THR A 63 14.63 -1.33 5.76
CA THR A 63 15.18 -0.60 6.94
C THR A 63 15.82 -1.56 7.94
N SER A 64 15.77 -2.85 7.69
CA SER A 64 16.31 -3.91 8.56
C SER A 64 17.21 -4.86 7.77
N ASP A 65 18.16 -5.45 8.46
CA ASP A 65 19.07 -6.46 7.93
C ASP A 65 18.37 -7.72 7.41
N GLU A 66 17.04 -7.84 7.63
CA GLU A 66 16.24 -8.99 7.22
C GLU A 66 15.54 -8.82 5.86
N ASP A 67 15.30 -7.57 5.40
CA ASP A 67 14.41 -7.33 4.26
C ASP A 67 15.13 -7.00 2.94
N GLY A 68 16.35 -6.44 2.99
CA GLY A 68 17.10 -5.99 1.81
C GLY A 68 16.33 -4.93 1.02
N TYR A 69 15.31 -5.32 0.24
CA TYR A 69 14.39 -4.39 -0.44
C TYR A 69 12.95 -4.93 -0.38
N VAL A 70 11.99 -4.02 -0.54
CA VAL A 70 10.56 -4.33 -0.57
C VAL A 70 9.90 -3.67 -1.79
N CYS A 71 9.18 -4.47 -2.57
CA CYS A 71 8.28 -3.96 -3.60
C CYS A 71 6.91 -3.68 -3.00
N ARG A 72 6.37 -2.49 -3.24
CA ARG A 72 5.03 -2.08 -2.81
C ARG A 72 4.27 -1.49 -3.97
N CYS A 73 2.97 -1.78 -4.04
CA CYS A 73 2.11 -1.10 -5.01
C CYS A 73 2.02 0.39 -4.67
N ASP A 74 2.06 1.23 -5.72
CA ASP A 74 1.85 2.65 -5.60
C ASP A 74 0.41 2.95 -5.16
N ASP A 75 0.14 4.16 -4.66
CA ASP A 75 -1.15 4.54 -4.08
C ASP A 75 -2.34 4.34 -5.04
N ALA A 76 -2.14 4.52 -6.35
CA ALA A 76 -3.14 4.28 -7.38
C ALA A 76 -3.43 2.78 -7.64
N TYR A 77 -2.69 1.89 -7.02
CA TYR A 77 -2.76 0.45 -7.22
C TYR A 77 -3.01 -0.28 -5.89
N HIS A 78 -3.46 -1.52 -5.98
CA HIS A 78 -3.55 -2.45 -4.86
C HIS A 78 -2.90 -3.78 -5.23
N LYS A 79 -2.47 -4.51 -4.22
CA LYS A 79 -1.88 -5.83 -4.40
C LYS A 79 -2.97 -6.84 -4.83
N ASP A 80 -2.68 -7.63 -5.87
CA ASP A 80 -3.51 -8.78 -6.24
C ASP A 80 -3.34 -9.89 -5.19
N GLU A 81 -4.39 -10.18 -4.43
CA GLU A 81 -4.37 -11.23 -3.40
C GLU A 81 -4.41 -12.66 -3.99
N ALA A 82 -4.81 -12.81 -5.25
CA ALA A 82 -4.77 -14.08 -5.94
C ALA A 82 -3.35 -14.49 -6.39
N TRP A 83 -2.38 -13.62 -6.14
CA TRP A 83 -1.00 -13.84 -6.55
C TRP A 83 -0.33 -14.97 -5.75
N ASN A 84 0.28 -15.90 -6.46
CA ASN A 84 1.02 -17.03 -5.93
C ASN A 84 2.43 -17.18 -6.56
N GLY A 85 2.98 -16.11 -7.10
CA GLY A 85 4.25 -16.10 -7.84
C GLY A 85 5.33 -15.22 -7.21
N GLU A 86 6.47 -15.14 -7.87
CA GLU A 86 7.67 -14.46 -7.37
C GLU A 86 7.69 -12.93 -7.60
N ARG A 87 6.75 -12.37 -8.40
CA ARG A 87 6.66 -10.94 -8.70
C ARG A 87 5.38 -10.36 -8.13
N LEU A 88 5.48 -9.14 -7.58
CA LEU A 88 4.32 -8.39 -7.12
C LEU A 88 3.44 -8.00 -8.31
N THR A 89 2.15 -8.34 -8.25
CA THR A 89 1.16 -7.86 -9.21
C THR A 89 0.34 -6.76 -8.56
N CYS A 90 0.40 -5.57 -9.16
CA CYS A 90 -0.37 -4.41 -8.72
C CYS A 90 -1.47 -4.12 -9.75
N ILE A 91 -2.71 -4.07 -9.30
CA ILE A 91 -3.90 -3.79 -10.11
C ILE A 91 -4.33 -2.36 -9.85
N GLU A 92 -4.56 -1.59 -10.91
CA GLU A 92 -5.04 -0.21 -10.79
C GLU A 92 -6.39 -0.16 -10.07
N ARG A 93 -6.54 0.79 -9.13
CA ARG A 93 -7.78 1.02 -8.42
C ARG A 93 -8.79 1.65 -9.36
N THR A 94 -9.99 1.05 -9.42
CA THR A 94 -11.14 1.58 -10.16
C THR A 94 -12.40 1.54 -9.30
N CYS A 95 -13.38 2.36 -9.63
CA CYS A 95 -14.65 2.38 -8.92
C CYS A 95 -15.47 1.10 -9.07
N ASP A 96 -15.24 0.32 -10.12
CA ASP A 96 -15.96 -0.94 -10.40
C ASP A 96 -15.46 -2.14 -9.59
N MET A 97 -14.44 -1.98 -8.76
CA MET A 97 -13.87 -3.07 -7.96
C MET A 97 -14.75 -3.53 -6.79
N THR A 98 -16.06 -3.50 -6.94
CA THR A 98 -17.06 -3.85 -5.91
C THR A 98 -17.04 -5.32 -5.46
N GLY A 99 -16.20 -6.18 -6.04
CA GLY A 99 -16.15 -7.62 -5.76
C GLY A 99 -14.98 -8.11 -4.89
N PHE A 100 -13.89 -7.36 -4.80
CA PHE A 100 -12.65 -7.81 -4.13
C PHE A 100 -12.42 -7.17 -2.76
N PHE A 101 -13.06 -6.04 -2.48
CA PHE A 101 -13.03 -5.44 -1.15
C PHE A 101 -14.46 -5.19 -0.69
N PRO A 102 -14.92 -5.85 0.39
CA PRO A 102 -16.27 -5.70 0.92
C PRO A 102 -16.57 -4.29 1.47
N ASP A 103 -15.56 -3.44 1.53
CA ASP A 103 -15.69 -2.05 1.93
C ASP A 103 -15.52 -1.17 0.70
N SER A 104 -16.60 -0.48 0.32
CA SER A 104 -16.60 0.51 -0.76
C SER A 104 -15.28 1.31 -0.77
N THR A 105 -14.67 1.41 -1.93
CA THR A 105 -13.36 2.04 -2.14
C THR A 105 -13.25 3.41 -1.46
N CYS A 106 -14.37 4.12 -1.31
CA CYS A 106 -14.40 5.50 -0.84
C CYS A 106 -14.94 5.72 0.58
N GLY A 107 -15.68 4.77 1.17
CA GLY A 107 -16.30 4.96 2.49
C GLY A 107 -17.77 5.39 2.42
N ASP A 108 -18.39 5.62 3.59
CA ASP A 108 -19.82 5.87 3.69
C ASP A 108 -20.22 7.22 3.08
N ASN A 109 -21.30 7.20 2.31
CA ASN A 109 -21.87 8.38 1.64
C ASN A 109 -20.92 9.09 0.66
N ALA A 110 -19.80 8.49 0.30
CA ALA A 110 -18.87 9.04 -0.68
C ALA A 110 -19.16 8.52 -2.08
N VAL A 111 -18.87 9.33 -3.09
CA VAL A 111 -18.92 8.98 -4.51
C VAL A 111 -17.51 8.72 -4.99
N CYS A 112 -17.36 7.61 -5.70
CA CYS A 112 -16.11 7.25 -6.36
C CYS A 112 -16.07 7.80 -7.78
N VAL A 113 -14.95 8.38 -8.17
CA VAL A 113 -14.70 8.89 -9.52
C VAL A 113 -13.39 8.28 -10.02
N ASP A 114 -13.45 7.53 -11.13
CA ASP A 114 -12.26 7.03 -11.81
C ASP A 114 -11.45 8.21 -12.37
N LEU A 115 -10.16 8.22 -12.12
CA LEU A 115 -9.23 9.18 -12.69
C LEU A 115 -8.65 8.66 -14.01
N THR A 116 -7.73 9.41 -14.61
CA THR A 116 -7.02 8.94 -15.79
C THR A 116 -6.14 7.74 -15.44
N SER A 117 -5.89 6.86 -16.43
CA SER A 117 -5.10 5.62 -16.23
C SER A 117 -3.78 5.89 -15.49
N GLY A 118 -3.55 5.14 -14.45
CA GLY A 118 -2.38 5.27 -13.58
C GLY A 118 -2.55 6.20 -12.39
N GLU A 119 -3.67 6.94 -12.29
CA GLU A 119 -3.95 7.86 -11.18
C GLU A 119 -4.91 7.25 -10.13
N GLY A 120 -5.57 6.14 -10.48
CA GLY A 120 -6.49 5.43 -9.61
C GLY A 120 -7.86 6.11 -9.48
N VAL A 121 -8.35 6.30 -8.25
CA VAL A 121 -9.69 6.83 -7.98
C VAL A 121 -9.65 8.06 -7.08
N ARG A 122 -10.66 8.93 -7.21
CA ARG A 122 -10.92 10.04 -6.28
C ARG A 122 -12.24 9.83 -5.58
N CYS A 123 -12.23 9.98 -4.27
CA CYS A 123 -13.40 9.92 -3.43
C CYS A 123 -13.88 11.32 -3.08
N GLU A 124 -15.13 11.61 -3.31
CA GLU A 124 -15.75 12.92 -3.11
C GLU A 124 -17.03 12.80 -2.29
N CYS A 125 -17.34 13.82 -1.53
CA CYS A 125 -18.64 13.90 -0.88
C CYS A 125 -19.66 14.56 -1.83
N PRO A 126 -20.88 14.00 -1.98
CA PRO A 126 -21.98 14.66 -2.66
C PRO A 126 -22.35 15.98 -2.00
N ASP A 127 -23.09 16.84 -2.71
CA ASP A 127 -23.43 18.19 -2.27
C ASP A 127 -24.13 18.27 -0.90
N ALA A 128 -24.94 17.27 -0.56
CA ALA A 128 -25.60 17.18 0.74
C ALA A 128 -24.67 16.82 1.91
N PHE A 129 -23.43 16.47 1.60
CA PHE A 129 -22.45 16.01 2.58
C PHE A 129 -21.22 16.92 2.62
N SER A 130 -20.49 16.89 3.72
CA SER A 130 -19.23 17.60 3.93
C SER A 130 -18.09 16.61 4.14
N GLY A 131 -16.96 16.92 3.55
CA GLY A 131 -15.72 16.16 3.64
C GLY A 131 -14.74 16.69 2.60
N THR A 132 -13.47 16.38 2.79
CA THR A 132 -12.43 16.77 1.83
C THR A 132 -12.18 15.60 0.89
N ALA A 133 -12.26 15.84 -0.42
CA ALA A 133 -11.95 14.84 -1.43
C ALA A 133 -10.55 14.25 -1.20
N VAL A 134 -10.42 12.93 -1.36
CA VAL A 134 -9.17 12.18 -1.16
C VAL A 134 -8.90 11.32 -2.38
N GLN A 135 -7.67 11.35 -2.86
CA GLN A 135 -7.21 10.49 -3.94
C GLN A 135 -6.70 9.16 -3.35
N ASN A 136 -7.13 8.05 -3.94
CA ASN A 136 -6.74 6.68 -3.57
C ASN A 136 -6.88 6.34 -2.08
N GLY A 137 -7.80 7.01 -1.38
CA GLY A 137 -8.06 6.84 0.03
C GLY A 137 -9.55 6.86 0.37
N ARG A 138 -9.88 6.50 1.61
CA ARG A 138 -11.26 6.53 2.12
C ARG A 138 -11.54 7.86 2.79
N ILE A 139 -12.77 8.34 2.61
CA ILE A 139 -13.28 9.52 3.31
C ILE A 139 -14.59 9.19 4.04
N SER A 140 -14.87 9.93 5.10
CA SER A 140 -16.18 9.91 5.75
C SER A 140 -16.92 11.18 5.38
N CYS A 141 -18.04 11.04 4.68
CA CYS A 141 -18.88 12.14 4.32
C CYS A 141 -19.97 12.34 5.37
N LEU A 142 -19.91 13.47 6.07
CA LEU A 142 -20.88 13.84 7.09
C LEU A 142 -22.03 14.60 6.46
N GLU A 143 -23.27 14.22 6.77
CA GLU A 143 -24.44 14.93 6.31
C GLU A 143 -24.41 16.38 6.78
N LYS A 144 -24.60 17.30 5.84
CA LYS A 144 -24.74 18.73 6.14
C LYS A 144 -26.12 18.94 6.78
N SER A 145 -26.15 19.48 7.98
CA SER A 145 -27.37 19.79 8.69
C SER A 145 -27.29 21.19 9.30
N CYS A 146 -28.43 21.75 9.66
CA CYS A 146 -28.51 23.04 10.32
C CYS A 146 -27.80 23.09 11.68
N THR A 147 -27.47 21.92 12.26
CA THR A 147 -26.77 21.84 13.55
C THR A 147 -25.33 22.33 13.46
N ASN A 148 -24.71 22.23 12.27
CA ASN A 148 -23.28 22.53 12.06
C ASN A 148 -23.05 23.71 11.10
N VAL A 149 -24.13 24.43 10.73
CA VAL A 149 -24.08 25.51 9.76
C VAL A 149 -24.59 26.81 10.36
N THR A 150 -23.84 27.87 10.14
CA THR A 150 -24.26 29.23 10.45
C THR A 150 -24.59 29.91 9.15
N CYS A 151 -25.87 30.23 8.93
CA CYS A 151 -26.29 31.08 7.81
C CYS A 151 -25.83 32.53 8.00
N SER A 152 -25.82 33.30 6.93
CA SER A 152 -25.55 34.74 7.01
C SER A 152 -26.54 35.46 7.92
N GLU A 153 -26.15 36.64 8.43
CA GLU A 153 -26.99 37.46 9.31
C GLU A 153 -28.37 37.70 8.66
N GLY A 154 -29.44 37.44 9.44
CA GLY A 154 -30.81 37.56 8.97
C GLY A 154 -31.37 36.35 8.19
N ALA A 155 -30.58 35.31 8.00
CA ALA A 155 -31.06 34.08 7.36
C ALA A 155 -31.28 32.96 8.38
N THR A 156 -32.35 32.19 8.14
CA THR A 156 -32.72 31.01 8.95
C THR A 156 -32.33 29.76 8.21
N CYS A 157 -31.70 28.83 8.94
CA CYS A 157 -31.39 27.51 8.40
C CYS A 157 -32.62 26.59 8.49
N SER A 158 -32.90 25.88 7.44
CA SER A 158 -33.89 24.80 7.41
C SER A 158 -33.27 23.55 6.81
N GLU A 159 -33.59 22.37 7.36
CA GLU A 159 -33.17 21.11 6.78
C GLU A 159 -33.65 20.99 5.34
N GLY A 160 -32.75 20.66 4.43
CA GLY A 160 -33.04 20.47 3.03
C GLY A 160 -33.67 19.10 2.74
N SER A 161 -33.98 18.88 1.46
CA SER A 161 -34.31 17.54 0.99
C SER A 161 -33.05 16.64 0.98
N MET A 162 -33.24 15.31 0.81
CA MET A 162 -32.15 14.31 0.85
C MET A 162 -30.91 14.64 -0.02
N ASN A 163 -31.00 15.56 -0.95
CA ASN A 163 -29.89 15.93 -1.84
C ASN A 163 -29.25 17.28 -1.51
N ASP A 164 -29.89 18.15 -0.71
CA ASP A 164 -29.46 19.52 -0.48
C ASP A 164 -28.82 19.74 0.90
N GLY A 165 -28.99 18.76 1.82
CA GLY A 165 -28.50 18.84 3.19
C GLY A 165 -29.19 19.92 4.01
N TYR A 166 -28.97 21.20 3.71
CA TYR A 166 -29.62 22.34 4.37
C TYR A 166 -29.85 23.51 3.41
N VAL A 167 -30.75 24.37 3.76
CA VAL A 167 -31.06 25.62 2.99
C VAL A 167 -31.07 26.79 3.95
N CYS A 168 -30.29 27.83 3.64
CA CYS A 168 -30.40 29.14 4.30
C CYS A 168 -31.42 30.00 3.57
N ARG A 169 -32.48 30.45 4.27
CA ARG A 169 -33.50 31.33 3.72
C ARG A 169 -33.46 32.67 4.45
N CYS A 170 -33.46 33.78 3.68
CA CYS A 170 -33.65 35.09 4.25
C CYS A 170 -35.07 35.19 4.85
N GLY A 171 -35.19 35.75 6.06
CA GLY A 171 -36.48 36.07 6.64
C GLY A 171 -37.15 37.16 5.79
N ASP A 172 -38.45 37.08 5.60
CA ASP A 172 -39.28 38.12 4.97
C ASP A 172 -39.35 39.38 5.82
#